data_ba1f3a99bdf979e02bab91a545c11337
#
_entry.id   ba1f3a99bdf979e02bab91a545c11337
#
_cell.length_a   1.000
_cell.length_b   1.000
_cell.length_c   1.000
_cell.angle_alpha   90.00
_cell.angle_beta   90.00
_cell.angle_gamma   90.00
#
_symmetry.space_group_name_H-M   'P 1'
#
loop_
_entity.id
_entity.type
_entity.pdbx_description
1 polymer ?
#
loop_
_entity_poly.entity_id
_entity_poly.type
_entity_poly.pdbx_seq_one_letter_code
_entity_poly.pdbx_strand_id
1 'polypeptide(L)'
;LLEMVDGKLLKMVATDTHRLAYCEVQVDAATVEDSLSLIVPSRSLNELGRIFSPEEEAMVRIVVDENKILFETENIRITSRLIEGKFVNYRQVIPESWNTRVRMLRKPFYDALDRASLLSRDDLSKKKLNTVKMVIDEGAMEISSKSAQIGELEEKVPVHLEGERLEIGFNSRYLLDVLRVMDQEEIVLDLTSPLSPGIIRPLEENNNTLFLVLPIRLG
;
A
#
# COMPACT_ATOMS: atom_id res chain seq x y z
N LEU A 1 -4.80 6.10 10.79
CA LEU A 1 -5.52 7.37 10.76
C LEU A 1 -6.85 7.17 10.04
N LEU A 2 -7.91 7.70 10.61
CA LEU A 2 -9.19 7.94 9.95
C LEU A 2 -9.43 9.44 9.93
N GLU A 3 -9.72 9.99 8.77
CA GLU A 3 -10.10 11.40 8.61
C GLU A 3 -11.47 11.49 7.95
N MET A 4 -12.40 12.22 8.57
CA MET A 4 -13.64 12.65 7.92
C MET A 4 -13.45 14.08 7.43
N VAL A 5 -13.75 14.33 6.18
CA VAL A 5 -13.62 15.66 5.56
C VAL A 5 -14.99 16.10 5.08
N ASP A 6 -15.43 17.27 5.55
CA ASP A 6 -16.71 17.92 5.19
C ASP A 6 -17.94 16.99 5.32
N GLY A 7 -17.89 16.03 6.26
CA GLY A 7 -18.95 15.08 6.50
C GLY A 7 -19.30 14.12 5.36
N LYS A 8 -18.48 14.07 4.30
CA LYS A 8 -18.78 13.29 3.07
C LYS A 8 -17.66 12.37 2.63
N LEU A 9 -16.42 12.69 2.96
CA LEU A 9 -15.25 11.94 2.50
C LEU A 9 -14.52 11.31 3.67
N LEU A 10 -14.52 9.99 3.74
CA LEU A 10 -13.76 9.23 4.71
C LEU A 10 -12.42 8.82 4.10
N LYS A 11 -11.33 9.22 4.75
CA LYS A 11 -9.96 8.84 4.39
C LYS A 11 -9.39 7.89 5.41
N MET A 12 -8.71 6.86 4.94
CA MET A 12 -7.97 5.92 5.79
C MET A 12 -6.51 5.91 5.38
N VAL A 13 -5.61 6.12 6.35
CA VAL A 13 -4.16 6.12 6.13
C VAL A 13 -3.48 5.22 7.16
N ALA A 14 -2.62 4.33 6.68
CA ALA A 14 -1.78 3.49 7.51
C ALA A 14 -0.33 3.57 7.06
N THR A 15 0.62 3.56 8.00
CA THR A 15 2.07 3.58 7.71
C THR A 15 2.87 2.88 8.81
N ASP A 16 4.02 2.32 8.42
CA ASP A 16 5.01 1.68 9.31
C ASP A 16 6.43 2.25 9.12
N THR A 17 6.56 3.49 8.67
CA THR A 17 7.82 4.18 8.34
C THR A 17 8.53 3.72 7.06
N HIS A 18 8.16 2.59 6.47
CA HIS A 18 8.74 2.07 5.23
C HIS A 18 7.76 2.06 4.06
N ARG A 19 6.48 2.10 4.38
CA ARG A 19 5.39 2.06 3.41
C ARG A 19 4.17 2.78 3.96
N LEU A 20 3.30 3.18 3.07
CA LEU A 20 2.05 3.85 3.40
C LEU A 20 0.95 3.30 2.51
N ALA A 21 -0.22 3.08 3.09
CA ALA A 21 -1.46 2.81 2.36
C ALA A 21 -2.42 3.98 2.59
N TYR A 22 -3.03 4.44 1.52
CA TYR A 22 -4.04 5.49 1.53
C TYR A 22 -5.25 5.01 0.75
N CYS A 23 -6.42 5.27 1.29
CA CYS A 23 -7.70 5.04 0.62
C CYS A 23 -8.70 6.11 1.04
N GLU A 24 -9.55 6.55 0.10
CA GLU A 24 -10.67 7.42 0.43
C GLU A 24 -11.96 6.95 -0.23
N VAL A 25 -13.07 7.18 0.45
CA VAL A 25 -14.40 6.76 0.00
C VAL A 25 -15.43 7.81 0.37
N GLN A 26 -16.40 8.03 -0.53
CA GLN A 26 -17.57 8.85 -0.23
C GLN A 26 -18.48 8.10 0.75
N VAL A 27 -19.00 8.80 1.74
CA VAL A 27 -19.95 8.26 2.71
C VAL A 27 -21.29 9.03 2.62
N ASP A 28 -22.39 8.30 2.71
CA ASP A 28 -23.72 8.87 2.38
C ASP A 28 -24.32 9.71 3.50
N ALA A 29 -23.92 9.55 4.74
CA ALA A 29 -24.52 10.31 5.84
C ALA A 29 -23.57 10.43 7.04
N ALA A 30 -22.91 11.54 7.17
CA ALA A 30 -22.27 11.87 8.43
C ALA A 30 -23.05 12.99 9.14
N THR A 31 -23.25 12.80 10.44
CA THR A 31 -23.77 13.85 11.33
C THR A 31 -22.64 14.77 11.83
N VAL A 32 -21.44 14.59 11.30
CA VAL A 32 -20.26 15.39 11.64
C VAL A 32 -20.15 16.53 10.64
N GLU A 33 -20.40 17.73 11.08
CA GLU A 33 -20.32 18.95 10.26
C GLU A 33 -18.87 19.41 10.04
N ASP A 34 -17.97 19.09 10.98
CA ASP A 34 -16.55 19.47 10.95
C ASP A 34 -15.65 18.32 10.53
N SER A 35 -14.42 18.64 10.11
CA SER A 35 -13.39 17.65 9.85
C SER A 35 -12.96 16.95 11.13
N LEU A 36 -12.93 15.62 11.13
CA LEU A 36 -12.55 14.79 12.25
C LEU A 36 -11.32 13.96 11.89
N SER A 37 -10.33 13.89 12.79
CA SER A 37 -9.09 13.14 12.58
C SER A 37 -8.82 12.26 13.80
N LEU A 38 -8.74 10.93 13.59
CA LEU A 38 -8.66 9.92 14.64
C LEU A 38 -7.57 8.91 14.37
N ILE A 39 -6.75 8.59 15.37
CA ILE A 39 -5.77 7.51 15.27
C ILE A 39 -6.37 6.26 15.92
N VAL A 40 -6.77 5.31 15.08
CA VAL A 40 -7.35 4.02 15.50
C VAL A 40 -6.25 2.96 15.48
N PRO A 41 -6.11 2.12 16.53
CA PRO A 41 -5.17 1.01 16.51
C PRO A 41 -5.41 0.07 15.33
N SER A 42 -4.35 -0.28 14.60
CA SER A 42 -4.44 -1.20 13.44
C SER A 42 -5.04 -2.56 13.79
N ARG A 43 -4.78 -3.04 15.02
CA ARG A 43 -5.40 -4.29 15.51
C ARG A 43 -6.92 -4.24 15.48
N SER A 44 -7.51 -3.13 15.90
CA SER A 44 -8.98 -2.98 15.92
C SER A 44 -9.56 -2.98 14.52
N LEU A 45 -8.90 -2.31 13.57
CA LEU A 45 -9.31 -2.30 12.16
C LEU A 45 -9.12 -3.67 11.49
N ASN A 46 -8.06 -4.41 11.83
CA ASN A 46 -7.85 -5.76 11.34
C ASN A 46 -8.93 -6.74 11.84
N GLU A 47 -9.39 -6.61 13.10
CA GLU A 47 -10.50 -7.41 13.60
C GLU A 47 -11.82 -7.04 12.89
N LEU A 48 -12.06 -5.75 12.62
CA LEU A 48 -13.20 -5.33 11.80
C LEU A 48 -13.18 -5.98 10.42
N GLY A 49 -12.04 -5.93 9.71
CA GLY A 49 -11.88 -6.54 8.40
C GLY A 49 -12.03 -8.07 8.36
N ARG A 50 -11.90 -8.75 9.53
CA ARG A 50 -12.16 -10.19 9.64
C ARG A 50 -13.63 -10.51 9.92
N ILE A 51 -14.33 -9.59 10.58
CA ILE A 51 -15.71 -9.79 11.04
C ILE A 51 -16.70 -9.34 9.96
N PHE A 52 -16.41 -8.25 9.30
CA PHE A 52 -17.22 -7.74 8.20
C PHE A 52 -16.80 -8.38 6.89
N SER A 53 -17.70 -9.18 6.32
CA SER A 53 -17.50 -9.73 4.98
C SER A 53 -17.69 -8.61 3.94
N PRO A 54 -16.79 -8.47 2.97
CA PRO A 54 -16.99 -7.54 1.86
C PRO A 54 -18.15 -7.91 0.94
N GLU A 55 -18.69 -9.13 1.07
CA GLU A 55 -19.84 -9.63 0.29
C GLU A 55 -21.21 -9.19 0.86
N GLU A 56 -21.24 -8.69 2.10
CA GLU A 56 -22.45 -8.20 2.73
C GLU A 56 -22.54 -6.68 2.59
N GLU A 57 -23.59 -6.21 1.92
CA GLU A 57 -23.98 -4.79 1.93
C GLU A 57 -24.53 -4.41 3.33
N ALA A 58 -23.64 -4.33 4.29
CA ALA A 58 -23.99 -3.96 5.65
C ALA A 58 -23.61 -2.50 5.93
N MET A 59 -24.56 -1.74 6.45
CA MET A 59 -24.27 -0.40 6.96
C MET A 59 -23.51 -0.51 8.28
N VAL A 60 -22.33 0.11 8.34
CA VAL A 60 -21.54 0.23 9.56
C VAL A 60 -21.71 1.62 10.14
N ARG A 61 -22.32 1.72 11.30
CA ARG A 61 -22.42 2.96 12.06
C ARG A 61 -21.12 3.17 12.84
N ILE A 62 -20.51 4.33 12.64
CA ILE A 62 -19.31 4.75 13.38
C ILE A 62 -19.71 5.85 14.36
N VAL A 63 -19.45 5.64 15.65
CA VAL A 63 -19.69 6.62 16.70
C VAL A 63 -18.36 6.93 17.41
N VAL A 64 -18.08 8.21 17.57
CA VAL A 64 -16.86 8.68 18.23
C VAL A 64 -17.23 9.39 19.53
N ASP A 65 -16.56 9.01 20.59
CA ASP A 65 -16.60 9.64 21.89
C ASP A 65 -15.15 10.02 22.29
N GLU A 66 -14.95 10.93 23.21
CA GLU A 66 -13.68 11.58 23.57
C GLU A 66 -12.39 10.78 23.29
N ASN A 67 -12.34 9.50 23.70
CA ASN A 67 -11.16 8.63 23.54
C ASN A 67 -11.48 7.25 22.99
N LYS A 68 -12.69 7.06 22.46
CA LYS A 68 -13.17 5.77 21.94
C LYS A 68 -13.85 5.92 20.61
N ILE A 69 -13.78 4.88 19.82
CA ILE A 69 -14.53 4.69 18.59
C ILE A 69 -15.34 3.41 18.68
N LEU A 70 -16.61 3.46 18.33
CA LEU A 70 -17.53 2.34 18.24
C LEU A 70 -17.85 2.10 16.76
N PHE A 71 -17.74 0.85 16.33
CA PHE A 71 -18.23 0.34 15.06
C PHE A 71 -19.41 -0.57 15.36
N GLU A 72 -20.55 -0.30 14.76
CA GLU A 72 -21.79 -0.98 15.06
C GLU A 72 -22.54 -1.37 13.78
N THR A 73 -22.98 -2.62 13.71
CA THR A 73 -23.99 -3.12 12.79
C THR A 73 -25.20 -3.61 13.57
N GLU A 74 -26.21 -4.18 12.92
CA GLU A 74 -27.39 -4.75 13.60
C GLU A 74 -27.03 -5.78 14.69
N ASN A 75 -25.97 -6.57 14.46
CA ASN A 75 -25.65 -7.72 15.31
C ASN A 75 -24.29 -7.61 16.01
N ILE A 76 -23.46 -6.63 15.67
CA ILE A 76 -22.07 -6.57 16.13
C ILE A 76 -21.76 -5.17 16.63
N ARG A 77 -21.09 -5.11 17.79
CA ARG A 77 -20.53 -3.87 18.36
C ARG A 77 -19.08 -4.08 18.72
N ILE A 78 -18.20 -3.25 18.16
CA ILE A 78 -16.77 -3.26 18.44
C ILE A 78 -16.35 -1.89 18.91
N THR A 79 -15.83 -1.81 20.13
CA THR A 79 -15.30 -0.57 20.70
C THR A 79 -13.79 -0.65 20.78
N SER A 80 -13.11 0.42 20.33
CA SER A 80 -11.67 0.58 20.44
C SER A 80 -11.32 1.89 21.14
N ARG A 81 -10.21 1.90 21.88
CA ARG A 81 -9.62 3.16 22.34
C ARG A 81 -8.86 3.82 21.20
N LEU A 82 -8.96 5.12 21.12
CA LEU A 82 -8.15 5.94 20.20
C LEU A 82 -6.72 6.09 20.75
N ILE A 83 -5.77 6.26 19.85
CA ILE A 83 -4.39 6.58 20.20
C ILE A 83 -4.25 8.09 20.26
N GLU A 84 -3.80 8.62 21.41
CA GLU A 84 -3.49 10.03 21.58
C GLU A 84 -2.21 10.40 20.81
N GLY A 85 -2.20 11.59 20.20
CA GLY A 85 -1.04 12.12 19.50
C GLY A 85 -1.36 12.71 18.13
N LYS A 86 -0.29 13.06 17.41
CA LYS A 86 -0.38 13.55 16.04
C LYS A 86 0.09 12.47 15.07
N PHE A 87 -0.71 12.18 14.07
CA PHE A 87 -0.27 11.34 12.96
C PHE A 87 0.77 12.08 12.10
N VAL A 88 1.62 11.32 11.41
CA VAL A 88 2.62 11.91 10.50
C VAL A 88 1.94 12.68 9.37
N ASN A 89 2.57 13.75 8.90
CA ASN A 89 2.05 14.48 7.73
C ASN A 89 2.28 13.68 6.45
N TYR A 90 1.40 12.74 6.20
CA TYR A 90 1.50 11.80 5.09
C TYR A 90 1.42 12.45 3.71
N ARG A 91 0.75 13.61 3.60
CA ARG A 91 0.61 14.32 2.33
C ARG A 91 1.96 14.79 1.78
N GLN A 92 2.91 15.13 2.64
CA GLN A 92 4.24 15.58 2.24
C GLN A 92 5.16 14.46 1.71
N VAL A 93 4.85 13.19 2.01
CA VAL A 93 5.68 12.07 1.58
C VAL A 93 5.18 11.41 0.28
N ILE A 94 3.99 11.77 -0.16
CA ILE A 94 3.41 11.29 -1.42
C ILE A 94 3.93 12.18 -2.56
N PRO A 95 4.70 11.65 -3.53
CA PRO A 95 5.14 12.43 -4.68
C PRO A 95 3.96 12.93 -5.51
N GLU A 96 4.03 14.18 -5.95
CA GLU A 96 3.01 14.82 -6.80
C GLU A 96 3.23 14.56 -8.30
N SER A 97 4.43 14.10 -8.67
CA SER A 97 4.82 13.86 -10.06
C SER A 97 5.65 12.58 -10.19
N TRP A 98 5.80 12.10 -11.41
CA TRP A 98 6.63 10.96 -11.78
C TRP A 98 7.48 11.28 -13.01
N ASN A 99 8.64 10.60 -13.13
CA ASN A 99 9.50 10.61 -14.32
C ASN A 99 9.43 9.29 -15.08
N THR A 100 9.04 8.22 -14.36
CA THR A 100 8.91 6.86 -14.87
C THR A 100 7.57 6.32 -14.42
N ARG A 101 6.70 6.00 -15.36
CA ARG A 101 5.41 5.36 -15.11
C ARG A 101 5.37 4.00 -15.79
N VAL A 102 5.00 2.99 -15.05
CA VAL A 102 4.97 1.60 -15.52
C VAL A 102 3.56 1.05 -15.34
N ARG A 103 2.91 0.69 -16.46
CA ARG A 103 1.62 -0.02 -16.46
C ARG A 103 1.87 -1.50 -16.68
N MET A 104 1.23 -2.34 -15.88
CA MET A 104 1.44 -3.78 -15.95
C MET A 104 0.25 -4.57 -15.39
N LEU A 105 0.20 -5.85 -15.74
CA LEU A 105 -0.70 -6.81 -15.11
C LEU A 105 -0.21 -7.15 -13.70
N ARG A 106 -1.10 -7.06 -12.71
CA ARG A 106 -0.79 -7.33 -11.30
C ARG A 106 -0.28 -8.76 -11.08
N LYS A 107 -0.95 -9.75 -11.68
CA LYS A 107 -0.63 -11.16 -11.43
C LYS A 107 0.77 -11.57 -11.91
N PRO A 108 1.22 -11.31 -13.15
CA PRO A 108 2.60 -11.58 -13.57
C PRO A 108 3.65 -10.91 -12.69
N PHE A 109 3.41 -9.67 -12.28
CA PHE A 109 4.30 -8.94 -11.38
C PHE A 109 4.35 -9.59 -9.98
N TYR A 110 3.18 -9.94 -9.42
CA TYR A 110 3.10 -10.65 -8.15
C TYR A 110 3.88 -11.99 -8.19
N ASP A 111 3.64 -12.82 -9.22
CA ASP A 111 4.24 -14.14 -9.34
C ASP A 111 5.78 -14.04 -9.45
N ALA A 112 6.31 -13.08 -10.21
CA ALA A 112 7.74 -12.82 -10.34
C ALA A 112 8.36 -12.38 -9.02
N LEU A 113 7.70 -11.45 -8.29
CA LEU A 113 8.15 -11.01 -6.97
C LEU A 113 8.10 -12.12 -5.92
N ASP A 114 7.07 -12.98 -5.95
CA ASP A 114 6.95 -14.09 -5.01
C ASP A 114 8.10 -15.07 -5.18
N ARG A 115 8.43 -15.47 -6.43
CA ARG A 115 9.61 -16.30 -6.73
C ARG A 115 10.92 -15.62 -6.31
N ALA A 116 11.11 -14.34 -6.64
CA ALA A 116 12.29 -13.58 -6.25
C ALA A 116 12.44 -13.47 -4.72
N SER A 117 11.31 -13.42 -3.99
CA SER A 117 11.30 -13.36 -2.53
C SER A 117 11.86 -14.61 -1.85
N LEU A 118 11.77 -15.79 -2.50
CA LEU A 118 12.28 -17.05 -1.96
C LEU A 118 13.80 -17.02 -1.80
N LEU A 119 14.50 -16.40 -2.76
CA LEU A 119 15.95 -16.28 -2.73
C LEU A 119 16.45 -15.26 -1.68
N SER A 120 15.67 -14.26 -1.39
CA SER A 120 16.04 -13.21 -0.46
C SER A 120 15.82 -13.56 1.03
N ARG A 121 15.17 -14.72 1.33
CA ARG A 121 14.86 -15.16 2.71
C ARG A 121 16.01 -15.82 3.44
N ASP A 122 16.96 -16.45 2.74
CA ASP A 122 17.92 -17.39 3.33
C ASP A 122 19.25 -16.79 3.82
N ASP A 123 19.44 -15.47 3.72
CA ASP A 123 20.66 -14.84 4.26
C ASP A 123 20.47 -14.44 5.73
N LEU A 124 20.39 -15.43 6.63
CA LEU A 124 20.27 -15.24 8.09
C LEU A 124 21.47 -14.53 8.71
N SER A 125 22.61 -14.43 8.00
CA SER A 125 23.85 -13.90 8.53
C SER A 125 24.04 -12.39 8.38
N LYS A 126 23.25 -11.74 7.54
CA LYS A 126 23.25 -10.28 7.37
C LYS A 126 21.80 -9.83 7.23
N LYS A 127 21.42 -8.72 7.88
CA LYS A 127 20.14 -8.01 7.76
C LYS A 127 19.82 -7.64 6.29
N LYS A 128 19.82 -8.61 5.36
CA LYS A 128 19.41 -8.39 3.98
C LYS A 128 17.90 -8.32 3.95
N LEU A 129 17.43 -7.17 3.62
CA LEU A 129 16.06 -6.67 3.62
C LEU A 129 15.23 -7.26 2.48
N ASN A 130 15.22 -8.58 2.21
CA ASN A 130 14.42 -9.17 1.11
C ASN A 130 14.48 -8.33 -0.17
N THR A 131 15.68 -7.86 -0.54
CA THR A 131 15.87 -6.88 -1.62
C THR A 131 15.68 -7.54 -2.97
N VAL A 132 14.84 -6.95 -3.80
CA VAL A 132 14.75 -7.18 -5.23
C VAL A 132 15.22 -5.94 -5.96
N LYS A 133 16.01 -6.14 -7.01
CA LYS A 133 16.41 -5.11 -7.96
C LYS A 133 15.46 -5.15 -9.14
N MET A 134 14.98 -4.01 -9.56
CA MET A 134 14.12 -3.84 -10.73
C MET A 134 14.82 -2.93 -11.72
N VAL A 135 14.97 -3.40 -12.96
CA VAL A 135 15.44 -2.60 -14.09
C VAL A 135 14.27 -2.44 -15.06
N ILE A 136 13.80 -1.23 -15.19
CA ILE A 136 12.62 -0.89 -15.98
C ILE A 136 13.11 -0.31 -17.31
N ASP A 137 12.70 -0.96 -18.39
CA ASP A 137 13.03 -0.54 -19.76
C ASP A 137 11.79 -0.67 -20.65
N GLU A 138 11.89 -0.23 -21.90
CA GLU A 138 10.79 -0.31 -22.84
C GLU A 138 10.36 -1.76 -23.07
N GLY A 139 9.08 -2.05 -22.85
CA GLY A 139 8.45 -3.35 -23.06
C GLY A 139 8.69 -4.38 -21.96
N ALA A 140 9.66 -4.22 -21.05
CA ALA A 140 9.93 -5.17 -20.00
C ALA A 140 10.52 -4.57 -18.73
N MET A 141 10.12 -5.11 -17.58
CA MET A 141 10.77 -4.90 -16.30
C MET A 141 11.51 -6.17 -15.90
N GLU A 142 12.81 -6.09 -15.72
CA GLU A 142 13.64 -7.16 -15.22
C GLU A 142 13.70 -7.10 -13.69
N ILE A 143 13.32 -8.20 -13.04
CA ILE A 143 13.35 -8.37 -11.59
C ILE A 143 14.44 -9.37 -11.26
N SER A 144 15.40 -8.95 -10.47
CA SER A 144 16.49 -9.83 -10.05
C SER A 144 16.66 -9.87 -8.53
N SER A 145 17.05 -11.04 -8.04
CA SER A 145 17.38 -11.29 -6.63
C SER A 145 18.59 -12.22 -6.55
N LYS A 146 19.49 -11.96 -5.58
CA LYS A 146 20.71 -12.72 -5.38
C LYS A 146 20.79 -13.23 -3.95
N SER A 147 21.10 -14.51 -3.81
CA SER A 147 21.48 -15.14 -2.55
C SER A 147 22.85 -15.79 -2.68
N ALA A 148 23.73 -15.54 -1.72
CA ALA A 148 25.07 -16.13 -1.71
C ALA A 148 25.05 -17.66 -1.56
N GLN A 149 23.96 -18.23 -1.05
CA GLN A 149 23.83 -19.67 -0.75
C GLN A 149 23.03 -20.43 -1.81
N ILE A 150 22.03 -19.78 -2.42
CA ILE A 150 21.06 -20.45 -3.30
C ILE A 150 21.35 -20.13 -4.77
N GLY A 151 21.83 -18.93 -5.09
CA GLY A 151 22.10 -18.49 -6.46
C GLY A 151 21.39 -17.18 -6.84
N GLU A 152 21.15 -17.03 -8.12
CA GLU A 152 20.55 -15.81 -8.70
C GLU A 152 19.25 -16.17 -9.42
N LEU A 153 18.29 -15.25 -9.36
CA LEU A 153 17.05 -15.31 -10.15
C LEU A 153 16.95 -14.01 -10.93
N GLU A 154 16.59 -14.16 -12.19
CA GLU A 154 16.25 -13.06 -13.10
C GLU A 154 14.98 -13.40 -13.83
N GLU A 155 13.99 -12.53 -13.78
CA GLU A 155 12.71 -12.69 -14.46
C GLU A 155 12.30 -11.40 -15.17
N LYS A 156 11.58 -11.55 -16.27
CA LYS A 156 11.08 -10.43 -17.05
C LYS A 156 9.55 -10.39 -16.99
N VAL A 157 9.03 -9.24 -16.59
CA VAL A 157 7.60 -8.94 -16.59
C VAL A 157 7.31 -7.99 -17.74
N PRO A 158 6.37 -8.30 -18.64
CA PRO A 158 5.93 -7.37 -19.67
C PRO A 158 5.33 -6.12 -19.05
N VAL A 159 5.76 -4.95 -19.51
CA VAL A 159 5.27 -3.66 -19.01
C VAL A 159 5.13 -2.67 -20.17
N HIS A 160 4.30 -1.65 -19.96
CA HIS A 160 4.28 -0.45 -20.77
C HIS A 160 4.93 0.68 -19.98
N LEU A 161 6.05 1.19 -20.51
CA LEU A 161 6.83 2.27 -19.92
C LEU A 161 6.42 3.61 -20.52
N GLU A 162 6.15 4.59 -19.68
CA GLU A 162 6.06 6.00 -20.02
C GLU A 162 7.15 6.76 -19.26
N GLY A 163 7.95 7.56 -19.98
CA GLY A 163 9.03 8.34 -19.38
C GLY A 163 10.39 7.64 -19.44
N GLU A 164 11.17 7.73 -18.38
CA GLU A 164 12.59 7.37 -18.37
C GLU A 164 12.81 5.92 -17.89
N ARG A 165 13.85 5.27 -18.45
CA ARG A 165 14.40 4.04 -17.91
C ARG A 165 14.88 4.26 -16.48
N LEU A 166 14.61 3.30 -15.58
CA LEU A 166 14.99 3.41 -14.18
C LEU A 166 15.47 2.08 -13.61
N GLU A 167 16.49 2.16 -12.74
CA GLU A 167 16.93 1.05 -11.89
C GLU A 167 16.64 1.39 -10.42
N ILE A 168 15.96 0.50 -9.69
CA ILE A 168 15.52 0.74 -8.32
C ILE A 168 15.47 -0.56 -7.51
N GLY A 169 15.73 -0.48 -6.21
CA GLY A 169 15.60 -1.60 -5.29
C GLY A 169 14.43 -1.44 -4.35
N PHE A 170 13.72 -2.53 -4.06
CA PHE A 170 12.65 -2.56 -3.07
C PHE A 170 12.74 -3.79 -2.17
N ASN A 171 12.07 -3.73 -1.02
CA ASN A 171 11.76 -4.91 -0.25
C ASN A 171 10.59 -5.65 -0.92
N SER A 172 10.86 -6.87 -1.41
CA SER A 172 9.87 -7.69 -2.11
C SER A 172 8.61 -7.97 -1.27
N ARG A 173 8.75 -8.12 0.06
CA ARG A 173 7.61 -8.35 0.95
C ARG A 173 6.66 -7.16 0.98
N TYR A 174 7.18 -5.93 0.97
CA TYR A 174 6.33 -4.74 0.99
C TYR A 174 5.53 -4.60 -0.30
N LEU A 175 6.17 -4.92 -1.45
CA LEU A 175 5.47 -4.96 -2.73
C LEU A 175 4.42 -6.08 -2.77
N LEU A 176 4.76 -7.28 -2.31
CA LEU A 176 3.83 -8.42 -2.24
C LEU A 176 2.62 -8.13 -1.34
N ASP A 177 2.83 -7.48 -0.20
CA ASP A 177 1.74 -7.12 0.71
C ASP A 177 0.76 -6.13 0.05
N VAL A 178 1.28 -5.17 -0.74
CA VAL A 178 0.44 -4.26 -1.55
C VAL A 178 -0.36 -5.04 -2.59
N LEU A 179 0.32 -5.89 -3.39
CA LEU A 179 -0.32 -6.62 -4.48
C LEU A 179 -1.36 -7.65 -4.02
N ARG A 180 -1.25 -8.14 -2.77
CA ARG A 180 -2.23 -9.05 -2.16
C ARG A 180 -3.56 -8.41 -1.81
N VAL A 181 -3.56 -7.12 -1.48
CA VAL A 181 -4.78 -6.40 -1.10
C VAL A 181 -5.42 -5.65 -2.25
N MET A 182 -4.79 -5.66 -3.42
CA MET A 182 -5.34 -5.11 -4.66
C MET A 182 -6.12 -6.18 -5.41
N ASP A 183 -7.34 -5.86 -5.82
CA ASP A 183 -8.20 -6.76 -6.61
C ASP A 183 -8.10 -6.51 -8.12
N GLN A 184 -7.63 -5.33 -8.51
CA GLN A 184 -7.55 -4.89 -9.90
C GLN A 184 -6.54 -5.72 -10.71
N GLU A 185 -6.88 -5.99 -11.95
CA GLU A 185 -6.03 -6.75 -12.87
C GLU A 185 -4.84 -5.92 -13.37
N GLU A 186 -5.05 -4.64 -13.65
CA GLU A 186 -4.03 -3.72 -14.12
C GLU A 186 -3.67 -2.69 -13.06
N ILE A 187 -2.37 -2.46 -12.92
CA ILE A 187 -1.79 -1.54 -11.94
C ILE A 187 -0.80 -0.60 -12.59
N VAL A 188 -0.57 0.52 -11.92
CA VAL A 188 0.44 1.52 -12.26
C VAL A 188 1.47 1.61 -11.14
N LEU A 189 2.74 1.64 -11.50
CA LEU A 189 3.86 1.99 -10.63
C LEU A 189 4.47 3.30 -11.12
N ASP A 190 4.33 4.35 -10.32
CA ASP A 190 4.90 5.67 -10.56
C ASP A 190 6.19 5.85 -9.74
N LEU A 191 7.26 6.29 -10.41
CA LEU A 191 8.60 6.49 -9.84
C LEU A 191 9.14 7.86 -10.25
N THR A 192 9.87 8.50 -9.35
CA THR A 192 10.51 9.80 -9.62
C THR A 192 12.02 9.65 -9.74
N SER A 193 12.64 8.84 -8.87
CA SER A 193 14.09 8.59 -8.88
C SER A 193 14.41 7.26 -8.18
N PRO A 194 15.66 6.75 -8.31
CA PRO A 194 16.07 5.52 -7.62
C PRO A 194 16.01 5.57 -6.08
N LEU A 195 15.93 6.77 -5.52
CA LEU A 195 15.94 7.01 -4.07
C LEU A 195 14.63 7.60 -3.55
N SER A 196 13.67 7.84 -4.43
CA SER A 196 12.34 8.35 -4.08
C SER A 196 11.33 7.21 -3.92
N PRO A 197 10.28 7.39 -3.11
CA PRO A 197 9.24 6.38 -2.96
C PRO A 197 8.61 5.98 -4.30
N GLY A 198 8.29 4.68 -4.44
CA GLY A 198 7.42 4.20 -5.51
C GLY A 198 5.95 4.26 -5.07
N ILE A 199 5.09 4.71 -5.97
CA ILE A 199 3.63 4.73 -5.78
C ILE A 199 2.99 3.65 -6.64
N ILE A 200 2.26 2.75 -6.00
CA ILE A 200 1.47 1.71 -6.67
C ILE A 200 0.00 2.08 -6.52
N ARG A 201 -0.75 2.01 -7.62
CA ARG A 201 -2.19 2.28 -7.63
C ARG A 201 -2.89 1.47 -8.73
N PRO A 202 -4.20 1.28 -8.64
CA PRO A 202 -5.00 0.79 -9.76
C PRO A 202 -4.85 1.67 -10.99
N LEU A 203 -4.96 1.08 -12.17
CA LEU A 203 -4.97 1.83 -13.43
C LEU A 203 -6.24 2.68 -13.57
N GLU A 204 -7.34 2.24 -12.98
CA GLU A 204 -8.63 2.93 -13.00
C GLU A 204 -8.56 4.28 -12.28
N GLU A 205 -8.88 5.37 -12.97
CA GLU A 205 -8.80 6.74 -12.45
C GLU A 205 -9.76 7.02 -11.28
N ASN A 206 -10.85 6.28 -11.16
CA ASN A 206 -11.87 6.45 -10.12
C ASN A 206 -11.53 5.75 -8.80
N ASN A 207 -10.39 5.07 -8.73
CA ASN A 207 -9.97 4.38 -7.52
C ASN A 207 -9.02 5.26 -6.70
N ASN A 208 -9.56 5.85 -5.64
CA ASN A 208 -8.84 6.75 -4.74
C ASN A 208 -7.96 5.98 -3.73
N THR A 209 -7.30 4.91 -4.18
CA THR A 209 -6.39 4.10 -3.38
C THR A 209 -4.98 4.21 -3.92
N LEU A 210 -4.01 4.42 -3.05
CA LEU A 210 -2.60 4.37 -3.39
C LEU A 210 -1.77 3.70 -2.29
N PHE A 211 -0.66 3.11 -2.70
CA PHE A 211 0.32 2.51 -1.83
C PHE A 211 1.69 3.10 -2.13
N LEU A 212 2.37 3.55 -1.10
CA LEU A 212 3.73 4.07 -1.18
C LEU A 212 4.70 3.07 -0.56
N VAL A 213 5.79 2.78 -1.23
CA VAL A 213 6.87 1.92 -0.72
C VAL A 213 8.20 2.64 -0.87
N LEU A 214 8.97 2.72 0.23
CA LEU A 214 10.31 3.30 0.21
C LEU A 214 11.29 2.35 -0.49
N PRO A 215 12.19 2.88 -1.34
CA PRO A 215 13.21 2.09 -1.99
C PRO A 215 14.31 1.68 -1.02
N ILE A 216 15.06 0.64 -1.42
CA ILE A 216 16.31 0.22 -0.79
C ILE A 216 17.46 0.67 -1.68
N ARG A 217 18.49 1.26 -1.11
CA ARG A 217 19.72 1.59 -1.85
C ARG A 217 20.37 0.32 -2.37
N LEU A 218 20.56 0.27 -3.67
CA LEU A 218 21.41 -0.72 -4.32
C LEU A 218 22.86 -0.28 -4.11
N GLY A 219 23.66 -1.17 -3.55
CA GLY A 219 25.09 -0.93 -3.25
C GLY A 219 25.96 -1.03 -4.50
#